data_eaee58c2a288fc0e59653e74062f66ee
#
_entry.id   eaee58c2a288fc0e59653e74062f66ee
#
_cell.length_a   1.000
_cell.length_b   1.000
_cell.length_c   1.000
_cell.angle_alpha   90.00
_cell.angle_beta   90.00
_cell.angle_gamma   90.00
#
_symmetry.space_group_name_H-M   'P 1'
#
loop_
_entity.id
_entity.type
_entity.pdbx_description
1 polymer ?
#
loop_
_entity_poly.entity_id
_entity_poly.type
_entity_poly.pdbx_seq_one_letter_code
_entity_poly.pdbx_strand_id
1 'polypeptide(L)'
;MNDVSILVIDFKDHELTRRSIEKTLTQFSPKDIIVISDRDFFPGSKFVEAHPTNGWYEYNYLLHNCANYINTSHVLYMHWDSWAVNKNLWTNEFLKYDYIGSPWYFMPPEQAVGGGGFSIRSRKLIETLANDEFISNIDPSQKNPEDSFICLTIKTYLSEFKKIKFAPLAVAENFSFETLAPKNETFGFHGAYGMVKYLNYDEFVYYITTKMTFDDSATRIFTGDFWRFAILAIYELQKVDFLPFARYATSKLNDENFYKLKYNLELNRQLYDFFFN
;
A
#
# COMPACT_ATOMS: atom_id res chain seq x y z
N MET A 1 -22.91 0.26 10.23
CA MET A 1 -21.55 0.75 10.50
C MET A 1 -20.67 -0.48 10.55
N ASN A 2 -19.62 -0.53 9.76
CA ASN A 2 -18.73 -1.69 9.71
C ASN A 2 -17.92 -1.75 11.01
N ASP A 3 -17.68 -2.96 11.56
CA ASP A 3 -16.79 -3.15 12.71
C ASP A 3 -15.31 -3.16 12.26
N VAL A 4 -14.93 -2.10 11.54
CA VAL A 4 -13.61 -1.87 10.96
C VAL A 4 -13.17 -0.45 11.24
N SER A 5 -11.97 -0.27 11.78
CA SER A 5 -11.31 1.03 11.91
C SER A 5 -10.39 1.26 10.71
N ILE A 6 -10.17 2.51 10.33
CA ILE A 6 -9.01 2.87 9.52
C ILE A 6 -7.81 2.98 10.46
N LEU A 7 -6.68 2.39 10.07
CA LEU A 7 -5.40 2.51 10.77
C LEU A 7 -4.37 3.10 9.81
N VAL A 8 -3.74 4.18 10.21
CA VAL A 8 -2.57 4.74 9.54
C VAL A 8 -1.43 4.92 10.53
N ILE A 9 -0.21 4.66 10.05
CA ILE A 9 1.04 4.94 10.77
C ILE A 9 1.88 5.78 9.83
N ASP A 10 2.07 7.06 10.15
CA ASP A 10 2.76 7.99 9.27
C ASP A 10 3.54 9.05 10.07
N PHE A 11 4.81 9.23 9.72
CA PHE A 11 5.73 10.17 10.34
C PHE A 11 6.35 11.16 9.33
N LYS A 12 5.92 11.11 8.06
CA LYS A 12 6.53 11.90 6.99
C LYS A 12 5.52 12.56 6.05
N ASP A 13 4.54 11.79 5.62
CA ASP A 13 3.66 12.13 4.50
C ASP A 13 2.28 12.62 4.96
N HIS A 14 2.21 13.28 6.11
CA HIS A 14 0.98 13.65 6.83
C HIS A 14 -0.10 14.26 5.93
N GLU A 15 0.26 15.21 5.07
CA GLU A 15 -0.72 15.86 4.17
C GLU A 15 -1.24 14.89 3.10
N LEU A 16 -0.36 14.04 2.54
CA LEU A 16 -0.76 13.04 1.55
C LEU A 16 -1.61 11.95 2.19
N THR A 17 -1.22 11.49 3.38
CA THR A 17 -1.98 10.52 4.17
C THR A 17 -3.34 11.08 4.58
N ARG A 18 -3.43 12.35 4.99
CA ARG A 18 -4.70 13.03 5.25
C ARG A 18 -5.63 12.96 4.04
N ARG A 19 -5.13 13.30 2.85
CA ARG A 19 -5.90 13.23 1.60
C ARG A 19 -6.37 11.82 1.26
N SER A 20 -5.52 10.82 1.50
CA SER A 20 -5.87 9.40 1.28
C SER A 20 -6.99 8.95 2.22
N ILE A 21 -6.96 9.36 3.49
CA ILE A 21 -8.06 9.14 4.44
C ILE A 21 -9.34 9.81 3.93
N GLU A 22 -9.28 11.10 3.56
CA GLU A 22 -10.44 11.85 3.05
C GLU A 22 -11.06 11.18 1.82
N LYS A 23 -10.25 10.77 0.84
CA LYS A 23 -10.71 10.02 -0.34
C LYS A 23 -11.39 8.70 0.08
N THR A 24 -10.79 7.97 1.01
CA THR A 24 -11.36 6.72 1.53
C THR A 24 -12.71 6.95 2.20
N LEU A 25 -12.87 8.01 2.99
CA LEU A 25 -14.13 8.33 3.67
C LEU A 25 -15.29 8.65 2.71
N THR A 26 -15.01 9.02 1.47
CA THR A 26 -16.07 9.17 0.43
C THR A 26 -16.64 7.82 -0.02
N GLN A 27 -15.91 6.74 0.19
CA GLN A 27 -16.23 5.38 -0.28
C GLN A 27 -16.48 4.39 0.84
N PHE A 28 -15.99 4.65 2.04
CA PHE A 28 -16.03 3.73 3.16
C PHE A 28 -16.34 4.46 4.47
N SER A 29 -17.24 3.90 5.27
CA SER A 29 -17.60 4.44 6.59
C SER A 29 -17.03 3.53 7.68
N PRO A 30 -15.84 3.86 8.23
CA PRO A 30 -15.24 3.13 9.33
C PRO A 30 -15.99 3.41 10.65
N LYS A 31 -15.73 2.59 11.67
CA LYS A 31 -16.20 2.84 13.03
C LYS A 31 -15.43 3.98 13.69
N ASP A 32 -14.13 4.01 13.49
CA ASP A 32 -13.20 5.05 13.93
C ASP A 32 -11.98 5.12 13.01
N ILE A 33 -11.16 6.14 13.23
CA ILE A 33 -9.90 6.35 12.53
C ILE A 33 -8.81 6.43 13.59
N ILE A 34 -7.78 5.60 13.45
CA ILE A 34 -6.63 5.55 14.35
C ILE A 34 -5.43 6.09 13.59
N VAL A 35 -4.81 7.14 14.11
CA VAL A 35 -3.62 7.77 13.56
C VAL A 35 -2.49 7.63 14.55
N ILE A 36 -1.45 6.91 14.18
CA ILE A 36 -0.20 6.80 14.95
C ILE A 36 0.84 7.67 14.25
N SER A 37 1.27 8.75 14.88
CA SER A 37 2.12 9.77 14.25
C SER A 37 2.86 10.61 15.29
N ASP A 38 3.83 11.41 14.82
CA ASP A 38 4.53 12.43 15.61
C ASP A 38 3.68 13.70 15.82
N ARG A 39 2.56 13.82 15.11
CA ARG A 39 1.62 14.95 15.23
C ARG A 39 0.20 14.56 14.86
N ASP A 40 -0.78 15.23 15.47
CA ASP A 40 -2.18 15.11 15.07
C ASP A 40 -2.43 15.86 13.75
N PHE A 41 -2.41 15.13 12.63
CA PHE A 41 -2.66 15.69 11.31
C PHE A 41 -4.06 15.39 10.77
N PHE A 42 -4.88 14.64 11.52
CA PHE A 42 -6.26 14.31 11.16
C PHE A 42 -7.20 14.53 12.35
N PRO A 43 -7.67 15.78 12.57
CA PRO A 43 -8.55 16.11 13.70
C PRO A 43 -9.82 15.25 13.72
N GLY A 44 -10.16 14.74 14.90
CA GLY A 44 -11.29 13.83 15.09
C GLY A 44 -10.94 12.34 14.99
N SER A 45 -9.71 12.00 14.68
CA SER A 45 -9.18 10.65 14.83
C SER A 45 -8.84 10.32 16.29
N LYS A 46 -8.68 9.02 16.57
CA LYS A 46 -7.97 8.56 17.75
C LYS A 46 -6.48 8.72 17.49
N PHE A 47 -5.95 9.88 17.86
CA PHE A 47 -4.53 10.16 17.72
C PHE A 47 -3.71 9.44 18.80
N VAL A 48 -2.64 8.79 18.37
CA VAL A 48 -1.63 8.15 19.21
C VAL A 48 -0.29 8.77 18.88
N GLU A 49 0.25 9.55 19.80
CA GLU A 49 1.56 10.17 19.63
C GLU A 49 2.67 9.11 19.67
N ALA A 50 3.55 9.15 18.69
CA ALA A 50 4.72 8.31 18.60
C ALA A 50 5.84 9.05 17.84
N HIS A 51 7.10 8.74 18.19
CA HIS A 51 8.25 9.37 17.57
C HIS A 51 9.16 8.28 16.98
N PRO A 52 9.38 8.28 15.66
CA PRO A 52 10.25 7.30 15.04
C PRO A 52 11.69 7.48 15.50
N THR A 53 12.33 6.38 15.86
CA THR A 53 13.74 6.37 16.27
C THR A 53 14.65 5.92 15.14
N ASN A 54 14.11 5.21 14.16
CA ASN A 54 14.80 4.72 12.96
C ASN A 54 13.78 4.35 11.87
N GLY A 55 14.24 4.00 10.68
CA GLY A 55 13.37 3.62 9.56
C GLY A 55 12.52 2.36 9.78
N TRP A 56 12.80 1.57 10.82
CA TRP A 56 12.08 0.37 11.20
C TRP A 56 10.98 0.64 12.25
N TYR A 57 10.85 1.87 12.70
CA TYR A 57 9.95 2.22 13.78
C TYR A 57 8.49 1.92 13.46
N GLU A 58 8.04 2.22 12.25
CA GLU A 58 6.67 1.92 11.79
C GLU A 58 6.33 0.44 11.96
N TYR A 59 7.27 -0.45 11.61
CA TYR A 59 7.07 -1.90 11.72
C TYR A 59 6.99 -2.36 13.15
N ASN A 60 7.95 -1.94 13.96
CA ASN A 60 7.97 -2.27 15.36
C ASN A 60 6.71 -1.74 16.06
N TYR A 61 6.28 -0.53 15.68
CA TYR A 61 5.08 0.04 16.22
C TYR A 61 3.82 -0.73 15.80
N LEU A 62 3.69 -1.04 14.52
CA LEU A 62 2.59 -1.85 14.00
C LEU A 62 2.56 -3.26 14.61
N LEU A 63 3.71 -3.90 14.73
CA LEU A 63 3.81 -5.27 15.22
C LEU A 63 3.63 -5.40 16.74
N HIS A 64 4.05 -4.40 17.50
CA HIS A 64 4.15 -4.54 18.95
C HIS A 64 3.24 -3.61 19.78
N ASN A 65 2.70 -2.55 19.17
CA ASN A 65 2.00 -1.53 19.95
C ASN A 65 0.58 -1.22 19.50
N CYS A 66 0.23 -1.34 18.22
CA CYS A 66 -1.06 -0.88 17.73
C CYS A 66 -2.25 -1.73 18.21
N ALA A 67 -2.03 -2.97 18.63
CA ALA A 67 -3.07 -3.84 19.17
C ALA A 67 -3.89 -3.17 20.28
N ASN A 68 -3.23 -2.41 21.16
CA ASN A 68 -3.85 -1.74 22.28
C ASN A 68 -4.79 -0.59 21.88
N TYR A 69 -4.68 -0.09 20.67
CA TYR A 69 -5.47 1.04 20.18
C TYR A 69 -6.69 0.60 19.37
N ILE A 70 -6.77 -0.69 19.02
CA ILE A 70 -7.81 -1.23 18.13
C ILE A 70 -8.93 -1.84 18.96
N ASN A 71 -10.17 -1.33 18.78
CA ASN A 71 -11.36 -1.82 19.45
C ASN A 71 -12.37 -2.49 18.48
N THR A 72 -12.02 -2.57 17.20
CA THR A 72 -12.80 -3.22 16.15
C THR A 72 -12.30 -4.62 15.86
N SER A 73 -13.10 -5.42 15.16
CA SER A 73 -12.69 -6.78 14.75
C SER A 73 -11.56 -6.75 13.72
N HIS A 74 -11.53 -5.71 12.88
CA HIS A 74 -10.55 -5.53 11.81
C HIS A 74 -10.13 -4.08 11.70
N VAL A 75 -8.99 -3.86 11.05
CA VAL A 75 -8.55 -2.56 10.56
C VAL A 75 -8.36 -2.61 9.04
N LEU A 76 -8.67 -1.50 8.40
CA LEU A 76 -8.20 -1.16 7.07
C LEU A 76 -6.90 -0.35 7.26
N TYR A 77 -5.77 -1.01 7.09
CA TYR A 77 -4.46 -0.35 7.11
C TYR A 77 -4.18 0.25 5.74
N MET A 78 -3.71 1.49 5.72
CA MET A 78 -3.49 2.22 4.48
C MET A 78 -2.31 3.18 4.56
N HIS A 79 -1.67 3.39 3.41
CA HIS A 79 -0.59 4.34 3.19
C HIS A 79 -1.07 5.61 2.47
N TRP A 80 -0.18 6.60 2.33
CA TRP A 80 -0.44 7.87 1.67
C TRP A 80 -0.83 7.74 0.18
N ASP A 81 -0.42 6.67 -0.48
CA ASP A 81 -0.63 6.35 -1.90
C ASP A 81 -1.69 5.24 -2.11
N SER A 82 -2.63 5.13 -1.15
CA SER A 82 -3.68 4.12 -1.19
C SER A 82 -5.01 4.70 -0.72
N TRP A 83 -6.13 4.34 -1.34
CA TRP A 83 -7.48 4.66 -0.86
C TRP A 83 -8.55 3.75 -1.46
N ALA A 84 -9.73 3.74 -0.82
CA ALA A 84 -10.92 3.09 -1.35
C ALA A 84 -11.47 3.89 -2.55
N VAL A 85 -11.86 3.20 -3.63
CA VAL A 85 -12.30 3.82 -4.89
C VAL A 85 -13.72 3.45 -5.31
N ASN A 86 -14.26 2.33 -4.81
CA ASN A 86 -15.60 1.88 -5.17
C ASN A 86 -16.32 1.23 -4.00
N LYS A 87 -17.19 2.00 -3.32
CA LYS A 87 -17.98 1.54 -2.17
C LYS A 87 -18.87 0.32 -2.44
N ASN A 88 -19.29 0.13 -3.69
CA ASN A 88 -20.19 -0.96 -4.06
C ASN A 88 -19.47 -2.32 -4.07
N LEU A 89 -18.15 -2.33 -4.05
CA LEU A 89 -17.32 -3.53 -4.00
C LEU A 89 -16.90 -3.92 -2.59
N TRP A 90 -17.23 -3.11 -1.57
CA TRP A 90 -17.08 -3.54 -0.20
C TRP A 90 -18.02 -4.72 0.11
N THR A 91 -17.49 -5.74 0.72
CA THR A 91 -18.27 -6.90 1.17
C THR A 91 -17.79 -7.42 2.52
N ASN A 92 -18.73 -7.91 3.35
CA ASN A 92 -18.38 -8.55 4.62
C ASN A 92 -17.64 -9.89 4.43
N GLU A 93 -17.54 -10.41 3.21
CA GLU A 93 -16.67 -11.55 2.88
C GLU A 93 -15.22 -11.26 3.27
N PHE A 94 -14.77 -10.02 3.12
CA PHE A 94 -13.41 -9.60 3.49
C PHE A 94 -13.13 -9.82 4.98
N LEU A 95 -14.14 -9.70 5.84
CA LEU A 95 -14.00 -9.87 7.30
C LEU A 95 -13.96 -11.34 7.77
N LYS A 96 -14.01 -12.30 6.85
CA LYS A 96 -13.80 -13.72 7.18
C LYS A 96 -12.33 -14.11 7.25
N TYR A 97 -11.44 -13.22 6.83
CA TYR A 97 -10.00 -13.43 6.76
C TYR A 97 -9.27 -12.52 7.73
N ASP A 98 -8.18 -13.04 8.28
CA ASP A 98 -7.33 -12.28 9.19
C ASP A 98 -6.35 -11.35 8.44
N TYR A 99 -6.07 -11.64 7.16
CA TYR A 99 -5.25 -10.81 6.28
C TYR A 99 -5.77 -10.85 4.84
N ILE A 100 -5.96 -9.65 4.26
CA ILE A 100 -6.15 -9.43 2.83
C ILE A 100 -5.27 -8.26 2.44
N GLY A 101 -4.45 -8.43 1.41
CA GLY A 101 -3.67 -7.38 0.76
C GLY A 101 -3.78 -7.46 -0.74
N SER A 102 -3.11 -6.56 -1.46
CA SER A 102 -3.08 -6.58 -2.91
C SER A 102 -2.38 -7.82 -3.45
N PRO A 103 -2.81 -8.38 -4.59
CA PRO A 103 -2.16 -9.52 -5.21
C PRO A 103 -0.72 -9.23 -5.65
N TRP A 104 0.17 -10.18 -5.39
CA TRP A 104 1.52 -10.25 -5.90
C TRP A 104 1.60 -11.26 -7.04
N TYR A 105 1.29 -10.83 -8.25
CA TYR A 105 1.25 -11.72 -9.43
C TYR A 105 2.58 -12.32 -9.84
N PHE A 106 3.69 -11.88 -9.23
CA PHE A 106 5.02 -12.47 -9.39
C PHE A 106 5.26 -13.66 -8.45
N MET A 107 4.31 -13.95 -7.53
CA MET A 107 4.37 -15.07 -6.60
C MET A 107 3.41 -16.18 -7.03
N PRO A 108 3.68 -17.45 -6.63
CA PRO A 108 2.73 -18.54 -6.80
C PRO A 108 1.37 -18.22 -6.15
N PRO A 109 0.24 -18.75 -6.67
CA PRO A 109 -1.09 -18.39 -6.19
C PRO A 109 -1.30 -18.51 -4.66
N GLU A 110 -0.67 -19.48 -4.03
CA GLU A 110 -0.72 -19.72 -2.57
C GLU A 110 0.04 -18.67 -1.75
N GLN A 111 0.93 -17.91 -2.39
CA GLN A 111 1.72 -16.83 -1.80
C GLN A 111 1.39 -15.46 -2.40
N ALA A 112 0.44 -15.40 -3.32
CA ALA A 112 0.16 -14.22 -4.13
C ALA A 112 -0.68 -13.15 -3.42
N VAL A 113 -0.96 -13.25 -2.13
CA VAL A 113 -1.70 -12.25 -1.38
C VAL A 113 -0.80 -11.66 -0.31
N GLY A 114 -0.41 -10.40 -0.51
CA GLY A 114 0.60 -9.84 0.39
C GLY A 114 0.71 -8.32 0.44
N GLY A 115 0.40 -7.56 -0.62
CA GLY A 115 0.60 -6.11 -0.64
C GLY A 115 -0.03 -5.41 0.56
N GLY A 116 0.81 -4.80 1.42
CA GLY A 116 0.44 -4.34 2.76
C GLY A 116 -0.13 -2.94 2.82
N GLY A 117 0.24 -2.05 1.89
CA GLY A 117 -0.09 -0.62 1.97
C GLY A 117 -1.57 -0.25 1.76
N PHE A 118 -2.41 -1.21 1.36
CA PHE A 118 -3.87 -1.18 1.48
C PHE A 118 -4.35 -2.58 1.82
N SER A 119 -4.57 -2.86 3.10
CA SER A 119 -4.84 -4.21 3.59
C SER A 119 -5.87 -4.25 4.71
N ILE A 120 -6.67 -5.32 4.76
CA ILE A 120 -7.50 -5.66 5.91
C ILE A 120 -6.68 -6.58 6.82
N ARG A 121 -6.68 -6.27 8.11
CA ARG A 121 -6.04 -7.07 9.16
C ARG A 121 -6.99 -7.26 10.31
N SER A 122 -7.17 -8.51 10.75
CA SER A 122 -7.97 -8.78 11.94
C SER A 122 -7.23 -8.35 13.21
N ARG A 123 -8.00 -7.99 14.23
CA ARG A 123 -7.47 -7.77 15.57
C ARG A 123 -6.69 -8.99 16.08
N LYS A 124 -7.19 -10.20 15.78
CA LYS A 124 -6.51 -11.45 16.11
C LYS A 124 -5.10 -11.53 15.53
N LEU A 125 -4.93 -11.18 14.24
CA LEU A 125 -3.59 -11.14 13.63
C LEU A 125 -2.69 -10.15 14.33
N ILE A 126 -3.17 -8.92 14.55
CA ILE A 126 -2.38 -7.85 15.15
C ILE A 126 -1.99 -8.20 16.59
N GLU A 127 -2.93 -8.75 17.40
CA GLU A 127 -2.64 -9.24 18.75
C GLU A 127 -1.62 -10.40 18.73
N THR A 128 -1.70 -11.28 17.74
CA THR A 128 -0.73 -12.36 17.57
C THR A 128 0.66 -11.80 17.26
N LEU A 129 0.76 -10.85 16.33
CA LEU A 129 2.05 -10.22 15.99
C LEU A 129 2.66 -9.47 17.19
N ALA A 130 1.83 -8.84 18.01
CA ALA A 130 2.26 -8.07 19.17
C ALA A 130 2.74 -8.93 20.35
N ASN A 131 2.10 -10.08 20.60
CA ASN A 131 2.23 -10.79 21.88
C ASN A 131 2.86 -12.19 21.75
N ASP A 132 3.15 -12.66 20.53
CA ASP A 132 3.71 -13.99 20.33
C ASP A 132 5.21 -14.04 20.64
N GLU A 133 5.62 -14.93 21.53
CA GLU A 133 7.01 -15.06 21.97
C GLU A 133 7.96 -15.47 20.84
N PHE A 134 7.53 -16.37 19.95
CA PHE A 134 8.35 -16.78 18.81
C PHE A 134 8.59 -15.58 17.87
N ILE A 135 7.54 -14.82 17.56
CA ILE A 135 7.64 -13.64 16.69
C ILE A 135 8.48 -12.54 17.35
N SER A 136 8.35 -12.33 18.65
CA SER A 136 9.11 -11.30 19.37
C SER A 136 10.62 -11.56 19.35
N ASN A 137 11.02 -12.83 19.38
CA ASN A 137 12.42 -13.26 19.33
C ASN A 137 13.06 -13.20 17.94
N ILE A 138 12.29 -12.98 16.85
CA ILE A 138 12.85 -12.79 15.51
C ILE A 138 13.56 -11.44 15.45
N ASP A 139 14.76 -11.42 14.87
CA ASP A 139 15.54 -10.20 14.66
C ASP A 139 14.71 -9.14 13.93
N PRO A 140 14.60 -7.91 14.47
CA PRO A 140 13.85 -6.82 13.85
C PRO A 140 14.24 -6.53 12.39
N SER A 141 15.52 -6.76 12.02
CA SER A 141 15.99 -6.59 10.64
C SER A 141 15.31 -7.55 9.64
N GLN A 142 14.87 -8.72 10.11
CA GLN A 142 14.18 -9.73 9.31
C GLN A 142 12.67 -9.44 9.15
N LYS A 143 12.14 -8.48 9.89
CA LYS A 143 10.72 -8.12 9.88
C LYS A 143 10.36 -7.08 8.81
N ASN A 144 11.27 -6.77 7.88
CA ASN A 144 11.07 -5.77 6.82
C ASN A 144 11.34 -6.36 5.42
N PRO A 145 10.51 -6.06 4.39
CA PRO A 145 9.22 -5.35 4.53
C PRO A 145 8.20 -6.13 5.37
N GLU A 146 7.37 -5.40 6.09
CA GLU A 146 6.43 -5.97 7.06
C GLU A 146 5.43 -6.95 6.42
N ASP A 147 4.91 -6.62 5.26
CA ASP A 147 4.00 -7.47 4.51
C ASP A 147 4.66 -8.76 4.03
N SER A 148 5.89 -8.68 3.55
CA SER A 148 6.70 -9.85 3.19
C SER A 148 7.01 -10.71 4.42
N PHE A 149 7.29 -10.09 5.56
CA PHE A 149 7.46 -10.81 6.81
C PHE A 149 6.23 -11.61 7.19
N ILE A 150 5.05 -10.97 7.20
CA ILE A 150 3.77 -11.62 7.56
C ILE A 150 3.37 -12.67 6.52
N CYS A 151 3.47 -12.34 5.24
CA CYS A 151 2.86 -13.13 4.17
C CYS A 151 3.78 -14.17 3.53
N LEU A 152 5.08 -14.09 3.77
CA LEU A 152 6.07 -15.03 3.25
C LEU A 152 6.87 -15.68 4.38
N THR A 153 7.52 -14.87 5.22
CA THR A 153 8.50 -15.40 6.21
C THR A 153 7.81 -16.23 7.29
N ILE A 154 6.75 -15.71 7.92
CA ILE A 154 6.07 -16.39 9.03
C ILE A 154 4.66 -16.89 8.67
N LYS A 155 4.23 -16.84 7.41
CA LYS A 155 2.88 -17.23 6.98
C LYS A 155 2.50 -18.65 7.42
N THR A 156 3.39 -19.61 7.19
CA THR A 156 3.15 -21.02 7.60
C THR A 156 2.96 -21.13 9.11
N TYR A 157 3.82 -20.49 9.90
CA TYR A 157 3.67 -20.43 11.35
C TYR A 157 2.33 -19.83 11.77
N LEU A 158 1.98 -18.69 11.21
CA LEU A 158 0.70 -18.01 11.49
C LEU A 158 -0.50 -18.89 11.14
N SER A 159 -0.48 -19.53 9.98
CA SER A 159 -1.60 -20.36 9.51
C SER A 159 -1.74 -21.64 10.32
N GLU A 160 -0.65 -22.38 10.53
CA GLU A 160 -0.69 -23.70 11.14
C GLU A 160 -0.82 -23.66 12.67
N PHE A 161 -0.06 -22.76 13.32
CA PHE A 161 -0.01 -22.71 14.79
C PHE A 161 -0.95 -21.67 15.39
N LYS A 162 -1.15 -20.52 14.72
CA LYS A 162 -2.03 -19.45 15.22
C LYS A 162 -3.40 -19.43 14.58
N LYS A 163 -3.63 -20.29 13.57
CA LYS A 163 -4.90 -20.37 12.85
C LYS A 163 -5.32 -19.01 12.24
N ILE A 164 -4.34 -18.27 11.77
CA ILE A 164 -4.55 -17.03 11.00
C ILE A 164 -4.99 -17.40 9.58
N LYS A 165 -6.06 -16.77 9.11
CA LYS A 165 -6.66 -17.03 7.80
C LYS A 165 -6.26 -15.95 6.82
N PHE A 166 -5.44 -16.29 5.84
CA PHE A 166 -5.14 -15.43 4.70
C PHE A 166 -6.21 -15.58 3.62
N ALA A 167 -6.57 -14.46 2.99
CA ALA A 167 -7.52 -14.50 1.88
C ALA A 167 -6.94 -15.29 0.68
N PRO A 168 -7.77 -16.04 -0.05
CA PRO A 168 -7.35 -16.60 -1.33
C PRO A 168 -7.22 -15.50 -2.38
N LEU A 169 -6.42 -15.75 -3.43
CA LEU A 169 -6.16 -14.80 -4.50
C LEU A 169 -7.46 -14.23 -5.11
N ALA A 170 -8.45 -15.08 -5.38
CA ALA A 170 -9.72 -14.65 -5.96
C ALA A 170 -10.50 -13.62 -5.12
N VAL A 171 -10.32 -13.63 -3.80
CA VAL A 171 -10.92 -12.62 -2.90
C VAL A 171 -10.06 -11.35 -2.91
N ALA A 172 -8.75 -11.48 -2.87
CA ALA A 172 -7.82 -10.35 -2.91
C ALA A 172 -7.92 -9.54 -4.22
N GLU A 173 -8.15 -10.21 -5.36
CA GLU A 173 -8.37 -9.60 -6.68
C GLU A 173 -9.61 -8.68 -6.74
N ASN A 174 -10.57 -8.84 -5.84
CA ASN A 174 -11.72 -7.94 -5.71
C ASN A 174 -11.51 -6.86 -4.63
N PHE A 175 -10.55 -7.08 -3.72
CA PHE A 175 -10.27 -6.15 -2.64
C PHE A 175 -9.39 -5.00 -3.11
N SER A 176 -8.21 -5.28 -3.67
CA SER A 176 -7.27 -4.24 -4.09
C SER A 176 -6.30 -4.73 -5.15
N PHE A 177 -5.60 -3.78 -5.78
CA PHE A 177 -4.47 -4.01 -6.67
C PHE A 177 -3.33 -3.04 -6.35
N GLU A 178 -2.14 -3.29 -6.87
CA GLU A 178 -0.94 -2.50 -6.57
C GLU A 178 -0.10 -2.21 -7.82
N THR A 179 0.59 -3.21 -8.35
CA THR A 179 1.68 -3.02 -9.33
C THR A 179 1.24 -3.13 -10.78
N LEU A 180 0.14 -3.82 -11.05
CA LEU A 180 -0.36 -4.10 -12.40
C LEU A 180 -1.84 -3.75 -12.50
N ALA A 181 -2.31 -3.66 -13.76
CA ALA A 181 -3.73 -3.51 -14.03
C ALA A 181 -4.55 -4.58 -13.31
N PRO A 182 -5.60 -4.21 -12.58
CA PRO A 182 -6.48 -5.18 -11.97
C PRO A 182 -7.29 -5.91 -13.06
N LYS A 183 -7.53 -7.21 -12.87
CA LYS A 183 -8.38 -8.00 -13.77
C LYS A 183 -9.85 -7.54 -13.73
N ASN A 184 -10.28 -7.05 -12.56
CA ASN A 184 -11.63 -6.56 -12.29
C ASN A 184 -11.56 -5.21 -11.60
N GLU A 185 -12.70 -4.52 -11.45
CA GLU A 185 -12.78 -3.41 -10.52
C GLU A 185 -12.55 -3.90 -9.09
N THR A 186 -11.91 -3.07 -8.27
CA THR A 186 -11.54 -3.37 -6.89
C THR A 186 -12.13 -2.37 -5.92
N PHE A 187 -12.27 -2.75 -4.65
CA PHE A 187 -12.69 -1.83 -3.60
C PHE A 187 -11.68 -0.70 -3.38
N GLY A 188 -10.38 -0.99 -3.48
CA GLY A 188 -9.31 0.00 -3.32
C GLY A 188 -8.06 -0.38 -4.10
N PHE A 189 -6.99 0.36 -3.84
CA PHE A 189 -5.68 0.11 -4.45
C PHE A 189 -4.55 0.62 -3.54
N HIS A 190 -3.31 0.24 -3.89
CA HIS A 190 -2.08 0.78 -3.35
C HIS A 190 -1.12 1.13 -4.50
N GLY A 191 -0.39 2.25 -4.36
CA GLY A 191 0.75 2.58 -5.21
C GLY A 191 0.44 3.30 -6.52
N ALA A 192 1.49 3.50 -7.29
CA ALA A 192 1.54 4.42 -8.42
C ALA A 192 0.55 4.10 -9.54
N TYR A 193 0.33 2.81 -9.86
CA TYR A 193 -0.60 2.43 -10.91
C TYR A 193 -2.02 2.96 -10.62
N GLY A 194 -2.49 2.75 -9.39
CA GLY A 194 -3.79 3.24 -8.96
C GLY A 194 -3.87 4.77 -8.93
N MET A 195 -2.80 5.43 -8.51
CA MET A 195 -2.75 6.90 -8.54
C MET A 195 -2.92 7.45 -9.96
N VAL A 196 -2.21 6.91 -10.95
CA VAL A 196 -2.39 7.30 -12.35
C VAL A 196 -3.80 7.00 -12.85
N LYS A 197 -4.38 5.88 -12.42
CA LYS A 197 -5.75 5.50 -12.83
C LYS A 197 -6.81 6.45 -12.29
N TYR A 198 -6.72 6.88 -11.04
CA TYR A 198 -7.81 7.56 -10.33
C TYR A 198 -7.59 9.05 -10.08
N LEU A 199 -6.38 9.57 -10.28
CA LEU A 199 -6.09 11.00 -10.21
C LEU A 199 -6.17 11.66 -11.59
N ASN A 200 -6.47 12.96 -11.61
CA ASN A 200 -6.13 13.79 -12.76
C ASN A 200 -4.65 14.18 -12.70
N TYR A 201 -4.16 14.79 -13.77
CA TYR A 201 -2.74 15.15 -13.89
C TYR A 201 -2.27 16.09 -12.78
N ASP A 202 -3.03 17.14 -12.49
CA ASP A 202 -2.64 18.14 -11.48
C ASP A 202 -2.59 17.56 -10.07
N GLU A 203 -3.57 16.72 -9.70
CA GLU A 203 -3.57 15.99 -8.43
C GLU A 203 -2.37 15.04 -8.35
N PHE A 204 -2.09 14.29 -9.41
CA PHE A 204 -0.95 13.38 -9.45
C PHE A 204 0.37 14.13 -9.27
N VAL A 205 0.57 15.22 -10.03
CA VAL A 205 1.76 16.08 -9.89
C VAL A 205 1.87 16.64 -8.48
N TYR A 206 0.76 17.07 -7.89
CA TYR A 206 0.75 17.54 -6.49
C TYR A 206 1.26 16.47 -5.52
N TYR A 207 0.77 15.23 -5.61
CA TYR A 207 1.23 14.14 -4.75
C TYR A 207 2.74 13.89 -4.91
N ILE A 208 3.20 13.84 -6.15
CA ILE A 208 4.60 13.57 -6.45
C ILE A 208 5.52 14.70 -5.98
N THR A 209 5.16 15.95 -6.26
CA THR A 209 5.98 17.12 -5.85
C THR A 209 5.98 17.27 -4.33
N THR A 210 4.88 17.03 -3.66
CA THR A 210 4.80 17.06 -2.20
C THR A 210 5.70 15.97 -1.59
N LYS A 211 5.64 14.74 -2.11
CA LYS A 211 6.52 13.64 -1.66
C LYS A 211 7.99 13.97 -1.87
N MET A 212 8.35 14.56 -3.00
CA MET A 212 9.73 14.96 -3.33
C MET A 212 10.29 16.02 -2.40
N THR A 213 9.47 16.95 -1.91
CA THR A 213 9.91 18.01 -0.99
C THR A 213 10.18 17.51 0.42
N PHE A 214 9.58 16.39 0.83
CA PHE A 214 9.75 15.81 2.16
C PHE A 214 10.82 14.71 2.22
N ASP A 215 11.26 14.20 1.07
CA ASP A 215 12.24 13.11 1.02
C ASP A 215 13.55 13.59 0.39
N ASP A 216 14.58 13.86 1.21
CA ASP A 216 15.95 14.14 0.76
C ASP A 216 16.54 12.98 -0.08
N SER A 217 15.87 11.81 -0.06
CA SER A 217 16.13 10.70 -0.95
C SER A 217 15.31 10.76 -2.26
N ALA A 218 15.16 11.96 -2.86
CA ALA A 218 14.56 12.12 -4.20
C ALA A 218 15.09 11.08 -5.21
N THR A 219 16.32 10.62 -5.04
CA THR A 219 16.92 9.47 -5.73
C THR A 219 16.12 8.19 -5.56
N ARG A 220 15.50 7.88 -4.41
CA ARG A 220 14.73 6.64 -4.22
C ARG A 220 13.39 6.65 -4.97
N ILE A 221 12.72 7.79 -5.03
CA ILE A 221 11.50 7.92 -5.83
C ILE A 221 11.86 7.75 -7.31
N PHE A 222 12.96 8.35 -7.79
CA PHE A 222 13.38 8.26 -9.18
C PHE A 222 14.10 6.95 -9.56
N THR A 223 14.52 6.16 -8.61
CA THR A 223 15.18 4.86 -8.86
C THR A 223 14.31 3.66 -8.49
N GLY A 224 13.15 3.88 -7.87
CA GLY A 224 12.27 2.83 -7.38
C GLY A 224 11.24 2.32 -8.39
N ASP A 225 10.59 1.25 -7.99
CA ASP A 225 9.51 0.61 -8.76
C ASP A 225 8.30 1.53 -8.98
N PHE A 226 8.10 2.54 -8.12
CA PHE A 226 6.99 3.49 -8.21
C PHE A 226 6.90 4.13 -9.62
N TRP A 227 8.00 4.64 -10.15
CA TRP A 227 8.04 5.29 -11.47
C TRP A 227 7.76 4.30 -12.60
N ARG A 228 8.30 3.10 -12.49
CA ARG A 228 8.08 2.04 -13.47
C ARG A 228 6.58 1.72 -13.58
N PHE A 229 5.91 1.60 -12.45
CA PHE A 229 4.46 1.33 -12.44
C PHE A 229 3.63 2.54 -12.86
N ALA A 230 4.06 3.78 -12.56
CA ALA A 230 3.42 4.97 -13.07
C ALA A 230 3.52 5.07 -14.61
N ILE A 231 4.71 4.87 -15.16
CA ILE A 231 4.95 4.89 -16.62
C ILE A 231 4.13 3.79 -17.32
N LEU A 232 4.12 2.58 -16.75
CA LEU A 232 3.33 1.47 -17.27
C LEU A 232 1.82 1.82 -17.27
N ALA A 233 1.31 2.37 -16.19
CA ALA A 233 -0.09 2.79 -16.08
C ALA A 233 -0.46 3.89 -17.07
N ILE A 234 0.41 4.89 -17.27
CA ILE A 234 0.21 5.95 -18.25
C ILE A 234 0.05 5.36 -19.67
N TYR A 235 0.91 4.41 -20.01
CA TYR A 235 0.85 3.72 -21.29
C TYR A 235 -0.40 2.85 -21.43
N GLU A 236 -0.65 1.93 -20.50
CA GLU A 236 -1.77 0.99 -20.59
C GLU A 236 -3.14 1.68 -20.55
N LEU A 237 -3.26 2.77 -19.77
CA LEU A 237 -4.48 3.54 -19.65
C LEU A 237 -4.60 4.65 -20.71
N GLN A 238 -3.62 4.80 -21.60
CA GLN A 238 -3.57 5.83 -22.66
C GLN A 238 -3.76 7.25 -22.10
N LYS A 239 -3.13 7.53 -20.94
CA LYS A 239 -3.20 8.83 -20.25
C LYS A 239 -2.29 9.86 -20.93
N VAL A 240 -2.72 10.37 -22.09
CA VAL A 240 -1.94 11.33 -22.89
C VAL A 240 -1.66 12.65 -22.17
N ASP A 241 -2.53 13.07 -21.26
CA ASP A 241 -2.36 14.22 -20.38
C ASP A 241 -1.18 14.06 -19.39
N PHE A 242 -0.75 12.83 -19.11
CA PHE A 242 0.40 12.51 -18.26
C PHE A 242 1.73 12.42 -19.02
N LEU A 243 1.75 12.57 -20.34
CA LEU A 243 2.99 12.49 -21.13
C LEU A 243 4.10 13.43 -20.68
N PRO A 244 3.85 14.70 -20.28
CA PRO A 244 4.90 15.59 -19.79
C PRO A 244 5.64 14.98 -18.58
N PHE A 245 4.89 14.38 -17.64
CA PHE A 245 5.46 13.69 -16.50
C PHE A 245 6.24 12.44 -16.90
N ALA A 246 5.68 11.60 -17.77
CA ALA A 246 6.33 10.37 -18.22
C ALA A 246 7.67 10.66 -18.91
N ARG A 247 7.73 11.68 -19.74
CA ARG A 247 8.96 12.16 -20.41
C ARG A 247 10.01 12.65 -19.41
N TYR A 248 9.58 13.44 -18.43
CA TYR A 248 10.46 13.90 -17.35
C TYR A 248 10.99 12.72 -16.53
N ALA A 249 10.13 11.82 -16.08
CA ALA A 249 10.50 10.64 -15.31
C ALA A 249 11.49 9.74 -16.08
N THR A 250 11.20 9.48 -17.35
CA THR A 250 12.09 8.68 -18.22
C THR A 250 13.48 9.32 -18.39
N SER A 251 13.56 10.66 -18.46
CA SER A 251 14.84 11.37 -18.56
C SER A 251 15.69 11.30 -17.29
N LYS A 252 15.10 10.95 -16.15
CA LYS A 252 15.77 10.82 -14.85
C LYS A 252 16.11 9.37 -14.47
N LEU A 253 15.58 8.38 -15.20
CA LEU A 253 15.97 7.00 -14.99
C LEU A 253 17.43 6.82 -15.41
N ASN A 254 18.25 6.27 -14.53
CA ASN A 254 19.59 5.83 -14.90
C ASN A 254 19.52 4.63 -15.86
N ASP A 255 20.60 4.36 -16.58
CA ASP A 255 20.67 3.30 -17.59
C ASP A 255 20.20 1.92 -17.05
N GLU A 256 20.52 1.58 -15.81
CA GLU A 256 20.15 0.29 -15.22
C GLU A 256 18.63 0.16 -15.02
N ASN A 257 17.97 1.19 -14.54
CA ASN A 257 16.51 1.20 -14.34
C ASN A 257 15.76 1.34 -15.67
N PHE A 258 16.35 2.03 -16.64
CA PHE A 258 15.85 2.05 -18.01
C PHE A 258 16.01 0.68 -18.69
N TYR A 259 17.10 -0.05 -18.39
CA TYR A 259 17.28 -1.43 -18.87
C TYR A 259 16.33 -2.44 -18.21
N LYS A 260 15.93 -2.25 -16.96
CA LYS A 260 14.87 -3.08 -16.32
C LYS A 260 13.49 -2.83 -16.94
N LEU A 261 13.20 -1.62 -17.39
CA LEU A 261 12.09 -1.33 -18.29
C LEU A 261 12.31 -1.95 -19.69
N LYS A 262 13.54 -2.09 -20.16
CA LYS A 262 13.91 -2.63 -21.49
C LYS A 262 13.87 -4.16 -21.61
N TYR A 263 13.52 -4.91 -20.57
CA TYR A 263 13.64 -6.39 -20.65
C TYR A 263 12.57 -7.05 -21.54
N ASN A 264 11.58 -6.29 -22.04
CA ASN A 264 10.72 -6.69 -23.16
C ASN A 264 10.93 -5.73 -24.33
N LEU A 265 11.78 -6.08 -25.28
CA LEU A 265 12.16 -5.23 -26.41
C LEU A 265 10.97 -4.68 -27.25
N GLU A 266 9.89 -5.41 -27.33
CA GLU A 266 8.70 -5.01 -28.09
C GLU A 266 7.80 -4.04 -27.30
N LEU A 267 7.59 -4.30 -26.01
CA LEU A 267 6.89 -3.40 -25.11
C LEU A 267 7.64 -2.05 -24.99
N ASN A 268 8.96 -2.06 -25.03
CA ASN A 268 9.79 -0.86 -24.94
C ASN A 268 9.72 0.00 -26.21
N ARG A 269 9.65 -0.61 -27.37
CA ARG A 269 9.49 0.13 -28.62
C ARG A 269 8.14 0.84 -28.63
N GLN A 270 7.07 0.14 -28.24
CA GLN A 270 5.73 0.69 -28.14
C GLN A 270 5.63 1.79 -27.09
N LEU A 271 6.26 1.61 -25.92
CA LEU A 271 6.37 2.64 -24.88
C LEU A 271 7.13 3.86 -25.38
N TYR A 272 8.28 3.64 -26.04
CA TYR A 272 9.08 4.72 -26.60
C TYR A 272 8.29 5.51 -27.65
N ASP A 273 7.65 4.82 -28.57
CA ASP A 273 6.83 5.43 -29.61
C ASP A 273 5.65 6.22 -29.02
N PHE A 274 5.01 5.68 -28.00
CA PHE A 274 3.92 6.36 -27.29
C PHE A 274 4.39 7.65 -26.56
N PHE A 275 5.58 7.63 -25.94
CA PHE A 275 6.03 8.77 -25.16
C PHE A 275 6.75 9.85 -25.98
N PHE A 276 7.36 9.50 -27.10
CA PHE A 276 8.26 10.39 -27.84
C PHE A 276 7.85 10.67 -29.29
N ASN A 277 6.89 9.96 -29.84
CA ASN A 277 6.27 10.23 -31.14
C ASN A 277 4.82 10.64 -31.01
#